data_af6cbb697f725fbdc966439d224314cd
#
_entry.id   af6cbb697f725fbdc966439d224314cd
#
_cell.length_a   1.000
_cell.length_b   1.000
_cell.length_c   1.000
_cell.angle_alpha   90.00
_cell.angle_beta   90.00
_cell.angle_gamma   90.00
#
_symmetry.space_group_name_H-M   'P 1'
#
loop_
_entity.id
_entity.type
_entity.pdbx_description
1 polymer ?
#
loop_
_entity_poly.entity_id
_entity_poly.type
_entity_poly.pdbx_seq_one_letter_code
_entity_poly.pdbx_strand_id
1 'polypeptide(L)'
;ELIKSWEAGLDVRFLQNRLGLDFAWYKTNATRQLLNLPLDPFAGYSSRKVNAGNIQNEGLEISLNGAIFQSPDVQGFNWNATAQFSLNRNKIIDLYPGVTLYDIKTLDAIQIVAAQGSYYGDIYGQTFLRVTDKDSPHYGKVIVGDDGLPLISAEKSKVGNQSPDWMLGLTNSFSYKGFNLSFLVDFRIGGDIYSATASNLFVRGNAAGTVVNGERQDFVVPNTVVRKDGGYVENNVPVTHQNYWERIGSTGNYGLPEVFTYDATNIRLRNITLGYTFNRAMLKKTPFQRLNLSATCNNVWMIHYNLPGIDPESVSATNTNATGFENG
;
A
#
# COMPACT_ATOMS: atom_id res chain seq x y z
N GLU A 1 -2.90 -6.68 -28.36
CA GLU A 1 -2.09 -7.08 -27.20
C GLU A 1 -1.39 -8.42 -27.50
N LEU A 2 -0.11 -8.53 -27.12
CA LEU A 2 0.67 -9.76 -27.21
C LEU A 2 1.32 -10.03 -25.86
N ILE A 3 1.04 -11.18 -25.28
CA ILE A 3 1.57 -11.61 -24.00
C ILE A 3 2.58 -12.74 -24.23
N LYS A 4 3.76 -12.60 -23.63
CA LYS A 4 4.79 -13.64 -23.57
C LYS A 4 5.12 -13.90 -22.13
N SER A 5 4.96 -15.16 -21.70
CA SER A 5 5.21 -15.57 -20.31
C SER A 5 6.24 -16.68 -20.25
N TRP A 6 7.04 -16.61 -19.20
CA TRP A 6 7.92 -17.68 -18.74
C TRP A 6 7.53 -18.00 -17.30
N GLU A 7 7.45 -19.27 -16.99
CA GLU A 7 7.13 -19.75 -15.66
C GLU A 7 7.99 -20.97 -15.35
N ALA A 8 8.48 -21.03 -14.11
CA ALA A 8 9.16 -22.19 -13.57
C ALA A 8 8.60 -22.49 -12.19
N GLY A 9 8.17 -23.71 -11.97
CA GLY A 9 7.54 -24.14 -10.73
C GLY A 9 8.13 -25.43 -10.20
N LEU A 10 8.00 -25.61 -8.89
CA LEU A 10 8.44 -26.79 -8.16
C LEU A 10 7.39 -27.12 -7.09
N ASP A 11 6.85 -28.33 -7.11
CA ASP A 11 6.02 -28.90 -6.06
C ASP A 11 6.75 -30.11 -5.46
N VAL A 12 7.08 -30.03 -4.18
CA VAL A 12 7.78 -31.10 -3.47
C VAL A 12 7.10 -31.41 -2.16
N ARG A 13 7.00 -32.70 -1.85
CA ARG A 13 6.43 -33.20 -0.62
C ARG A 13 7.48 -34.03 0.12
N PHE A 14 7.65 -33.75 1.40
CA PHE A 14 8.64 -34.39 2.25
C PHE A 14 7.98 -35.08 3.46
N LEU A 15 8.73 -35.93 4.14
CA LEU A 15 8.35 -36.56 5.40
C LEU A 15 6.96 -37.20 5.33
N GLN A 16 6.69 -38.01 4.32
CA GLN A 16 5.39 -38.67 4.10
C GLN A 16 4.24 -37.65 4.01
N ASN A 17 4.42 -36.60 3.22
CA ASN A 17 3.48 -35.48 3.02
C ASN A 17 3.25 -34.59 4.26
N ARG A 18 4.09 -34.68 5.28
CA ARG A 18 3.98 -33.78 6.44
C ARG A 18 4.48 -32.38 6.15
N LEU A 19 5.38 -32.23 5.18
CA LEU A 19 5.89 -30.95 4.73
C LEU A 19 5.74 -30.85 3.21
N GLY A 20 5.10 -29.80 2.74
CA GLY A 20 4.94 -29.44 1.33
C GLY A 20 5.54 -28.08 1.04
N LEU A 21 6.24 -27.99 -0.09
CA LEU A 21 6.75 -26.76 -0.67
C LEU A 21 6.22 -26.65 -2.09
N ASP A 22 5.49 -25.57 -2.36
CA ASP A 22 5.16 -25.14 -3.71
C ASP A 22 5.89 -23.82 -3.97
N PHE A 23 6.56 -23.75 -5.09
CA PHE A 23 7.34 -22.61 -5.52
C PHE A 23 6.99 -22.30 -6.97
N ALA A 24 6.74 -21.05 -7.29
CA ALA A 24 6.57 -20.58 -8.64
C ALA A 24 7.31 -19.25 -8.84
N TRP A 25 8.06 -19.16 -9.92
CA TRP A 25 8.60 -17.92 -10.45
C TRP A 25 8.02 -17.69 -11.83
N TYR A 26 7.62 -16.45 -12.09
CA TYR A 26 7.08 -16.07 -13.38
C TYR A 26 7.64 -14.73 -13.86
N LYS A 27 7.68 -14.59 -15.18
CA LYS A 27 7.98 -13.35 -15.87
C LYS A 27 7.14 -13.23 -17.12
N THR A 28 6.35 -12.18 -17.18
CA THR A 28 5.41 -11.92 -18.28
C THR A 28 5.67 -10.54 -18.86
N ASN A 29 5.76 -10.47 -20.19
CA ASN A 29 5.79 -9.22 -20.92
C ASN A 29 4.48 -9.09 -21.72
N ALA A 30 3.71 -8.06 -21.43
CA ALA A 30 2.53 -7.67 -22.15
C ALA A 30 2.86 -6.47 -23.05
N THR A 31 2.89 -6.72 -24.36
CA THR A 31 3.24 -5.73 -25.39
C THR A 31 2.04 -5.35 -26.21
N ARG A 32 2.11 -4.22 -26.91
CA ARG A 32 1.00 -3.69 -27.73
C ARG A 32 -0.26 -3.48 -26.91
N GLN A 33 -0.11 -2.91 -25.72
CA GLN A 33 -1.22 -2.52 -24.86
C GLN A 33 -2.08 -1.46 -25.54
N LEU A 34 -3.38 -1.50 -25.32
CA LEU A 34 -4.29 -0.46 -25.80
C LEU A 34 -4.22 0.77 -24.88
N LEU A 35 -3.55 1.82 -25.32
CA LEU A 35 -3.43 3.07 -24.60
C LEU A 35 -4.32 4.15 -25.22
N ASN A 36 -4.98 4.94 -24.35
CA ASN A 36 -5.69 6.16 -24.76
C ASN A 36 -4.75 7.35 -24.61
N LEU A 37 -4.23 7.85 -25.71
CA LEU A 37 -3.39 9.04 -25.69
C LEU A 37 -4.22 10.30 -25.90
N PRO A 38 -4.10 11.33 -25.03
CA PRO A 38 -4.73 12.62 -25.25
C PRO A 38 -4.23 13.22 -26.57
N LEU A 39 -5.10 13.87 -27.30
CA LEU A 39 -4.77 14.66 -28.50
C LEU A 39 -4.93 16.14 -28.20
N ASP A 40 -4.25 16.95 -29.00
CA ASP A 40 -4.46 18.40 -29.03
C ASP A 40 -5.96 18.66 -29.29
N PRO A 41 -6.64 19.49 -28.49
CA PRO A 41 -8.04 19.84 -28.71
C PRO A 41 -8.36 20.36 -30.12
N PHE A 42 -7.37 21.00 -30.79
CA PHE A 42 -7.51 21.44 -32.17
C PHE A 42 -7.61 20.31 -33.20
N ALA A 43 -7.27 19.07 -32.82
CA ALA A 43 -7.41 17.91 -33.72
C ALA A 43 -8.87 17.44 -33.90
N GLY A 44 -9.82 18.04 -33.20
CA GLY A 44 -11.24 17.65 -33.23
C GLY A 44 -11.58 16.38 -32.44
N TYR A 45 -10.61 15.75 -31.81
CA TYR A 45 -10.76 14.55 -30.97
C TYR A 45 -9.99 14.75 -29.67
N SER A 46 -10.57 14.32 -28.55
CA SER A 46 -9.94 14.44 -27.23
C SER A 46 -8.84 13.39 -26.97
N SER A 47 -8.91 12.25 -27.65
CA SER A 47 -7.93 11.17 -27.50
C SER A 47 -7.91 10.25 -28.71
N ARG A 48 -6.85 9.46 -28.85
CA ARG A 48 -6.74 8.35 -29.78
C ARG A 48 -6.30 7.07 -29.10
N LYS A 49 -6.81 5.95 -29.55
CA LYS A 49 -6.36 4.62 -29.11
C LYS A 49 -5.16 4.17 -29.94
N VAL A 50 -4.12 3.75 -29.28
CA VAL A 50 -2.90 3.21 -29.89
C VAL A 50 -2.53 1.88 -29.27
N ASN A 51 -1.92 0.99 -30.06
CA ASN A 51 -1.34 -0.25 -29.56
C ASN A 51 0.15 -0.03 -29.31
N ALA A 52 0.53 0.20 -28.05
CA ALA A 52 1.91 0.51 -27.68
C ALA A 52 2.25 0.00 -26.28
N GLY A 53 3.49 0.17 -25.91
CA GLY A 53 3.98 -0.14 -24.60
C GLY A 53 4.39 -1.61 -24.41
N ASN A 54 5.21 -1.80 -23.37
CA ASN A 54 5.68 -3.08 -22.87
C ASN A 54 5.67 -3.01 -21.34
N ILE A 55 4.77 -3.76 -20.75
CA ILE A 55 4.66 -3.88 -19.30
C ILE A 55 5.19 -5.25 -18.91
N GLN A 56 6.19 -5.28 -18.05
CA GLN A 56 6.79 -6.50 -17.54
C GLN A 56 6.29 -6.75 -16.13
N ASN A 57 5.74 -7.94 -15.92
CA ASN A 57 5.34 -8.44 -14.62
C ASN A 57 6.25 -9.61 -14.25
N GLU A 58 6.95 -9.53 -13.13
CA GLU A 58 7.84 -10.56 -12.63
C GLU A 58 7.59 -10.80 -11.16
N GLY A 59 7.48 -12.07 -10.77
CA GLY A 59 7.13 -12.40 -9.41
C GLY A 59 7.60 -13.76 -8.94
N LEU A 60 7.44 -13.94 -7.64
CA LEU A 60 7.78 -15.12 -6.88
C LEU A 60 6.62 -15.46 -5.96
N GLU A 61 6.19 -16.72 -5.98
CA GLU A 61 5.18 -17.25 -5.08
C GLU A 61 5.72 -18.50 -4.38
N ILE A 62 5.57 -18.56 -3.06
CA ILE A 62 6.01 -19.68 -2.24
C ILE A 62 4.87 -20.07 -1.31
N SER A 63 4.49 -21.35 -1.32
CA SER A 63 3.59 -21.93 -0.33
C SER A 63 4.28 -23.04 0.43
N LEU A 64 4.33 -22.89 1.75
CA LEU A 64 4.84 -23.89 2.68
C LEU A 64 3.68 -24.44 3.51
N ASN A 65 3.45 -25.75 3.46
CA ASN A 65 2.42 -26.42 4.21
C ASN A 65 3.08 -27.44 5.16
N GLY A 66 2.76 -27.36 6.43
CA GLY A 66 3.37 -28.25 7.42
C GLY A 66 2.35 -28.84 8.41
N ALA A 67 2.36 -30.16 8.57
CA ALA A 67 1.80 -30.82 9.73
C ALA A 67 2.85 -30.81 10.85
N ILE A 68 2.89 -29.69 11.61
CA ILE A 68 3.93 -29.42 12.61
C ILE A 68 3.88 -30.46 13.72
N PHE A 69 2.65 -30.78 14.16
CA PHE A 69 2.40 -31.84 15.11
C PHE A 69 1.19 -32.65 14.69
N GLN A 70 1.33 -33.97 14.66
CA GLN A 70 0.24 -34.95 14.42
C GLN A 70 0.21 -35.95 15.53
N SER A 71 -0.93 -36.03 16.24
CA SER A 71 -1.17 -37.07 17.21
C SER A 71 -1.48 -38.40 16.53
N PRO A 72 -1.00 -39.56 17.05
CA PRO A 72 -1.47 -40.86 16.60
C PRO A 72 -2.94 -41.11 16.98
N ASP A 73 -3.45 -40.41 18.00
CA ASP A 73 -4.85 -40.53 18.43
C ASP A 73 -5.76 -39.63 17.61
N VAL A 74 -6.91 -40.16 17.18
CA VAL A 74 -7.91 -39.41 16.36
C VAL A 74 -8.43 -38.15 17.08
N GLN A 75 -8.44 -38.14 18.40
CA GLN A 75 -8.85 -36.99 19.22
C GLN A 75 -7.68 -36.25 19.85
N GLY A 76 -6.45 -36.63 19.52
CA GLY A 76 -5.24 -35.99 20.02
C GLY A 76 -5.02 -34.60 19.46
N PHE A 77 -4.00 -33.93 19.96
CA PHE A 77 -3.62 -32.61 19.49
C PHE A 77 -2.98 -32.68 18.12
N ASN A 78 -3.42 -31.84 17.20
CA ASN A 78 -2.80 -31.64 15.90
C ASN A 78 -2.58 -30.15 15.65
N TRP A 79 -1.48 -29.82 15.02
CA TRP A 79 -1.14 -28.48 14.58
C TRP A 79 -0.66 -28.50 13.12
N ASN A 80 -1.38 -27.79 12.27
CA ASN A 80 -1.00 -27.55 10.89
C ASN A 80 -0.72 -26.06 10.70
N ALA A 81 0.31 -25.73 9.95
CA ALA A 81 0.64 -24.37 9.59
C ALA A 81 0.84 -24.26 8.08
N THR A 82 0.41 -23.14 7.52
CA THR A 82 0.63 -22.77 6.11
C THR A 82 1.18 -21.36 6.06
N ALA A 83 2.27 -21.18 5.32
CA ALA A 83 2.83 -19.88 4.99
C ALA A 83 2.73 -19.67 3.47
N GLN A 84 2.11 -18.56 3.05
CA GLN A 84 1.96 -18.18 1.66
C GLN A 84 2.63 -16.83 1.45
N PHE A 85 3.75 -16.84 0.73
CA PHE A 85 4.52 -15.64 0.40
C PHE A 85 4.32 -15.29 -1.07
N SER A 86 4.16 -14.01 -1.37
CA SER A 86 4.12 -13.48 -2.72
C SER A 86 4.89 -12.17 -2.85
N LEU A 87 5.64 -12.07 -3.92
CA LEU A 87 6.32 -10.85 -4.37
C LEU A 87 6.02 -10.66 -5.84
N ASN A 88 5.59 -9.48 -6.21
CA ASN A 88 5.30 -9.12 -7.59
C ASN A 88 5.87 -7.75 -7.92
N ARG A 89 6.57 -7.63 -9.05
CA ARG A 89 7.13 -6.39 -9.58
C ARG A 89 6.56 -6.15 -10.98
N ASN A 90 5.81 -5.09 -11.10
CA ASN A 90 5.21 -4.68 -12.37
C ASN A 90 5.94 -3.43 -12.88
N LYS A 91 6.78 -3.60 -13.90
CA LYS A 91 7.65 -2.56 -14.44
C LYS A 91 7.17 -2.09 -15.81
N ILE A 92 7.16 -0.78 -16.01
CA ILE A 92 6.90 -0.16 -17.30
C ILE A 92 8.21 -0.10 -18.09
N ILE A 93 8.39 -1.03 -19.02
CA ILE A 93 9.61 -1.09 -19.83
C ILE A 93 9.58 0.01 -20.89
N ASP A 94 8.44 0.16 -21.55
CA ASP A 94 8.24 1.10 -22.65
C ASP A 94 6.79 1.56 -22.71
N LEU A 95 6.60 2.77 -23.23
CA LEU A 95 5.28 3.33 -23.53
C LEU A 95 5.20 3.65 -25.03
N TYR A 96 4.30 4.55 -25.44
CA TYR A 96 4.26 5.04 -26.80
C TYR A 96 5.43 6.00 -27.06
N PRO A 97 6.10 5.99 -28.25
CA PRO A 97 7.20 6.91 -28.57
C PRO A 97 6.84 8.38 -28.27
N GLY A 98 7.67 9.03 -27.47
CA GLY A 98 7.46 10.40 -27.01
C GLY A 98 6.59 10.56 -25.77
N VAL A 99 6.03 9.46 -25.24
CA VAL A 99 5.29 9.44 -23.97
C VAL A 99 6.15 8.78 -22.90
N THR A 100 6.56 9.56 -21.91
CA THR A 100 7.37 9.06 -20.78
C THR A 100 6.54 8.78 -19.54
N LEU A 101 5.31 9.33 -19.49
CA LEU A 101 4.38 9.21 -18.38
C LEU A 101 2.96 9.07 -18.91
N TYR A 102 2.25 8.05 -18.44
CA TYR A 102 0.85 7.78 -18.76
C TYR A 102 0.01 7.86 -17.51
N ASP A 103 -0.99 8.73 -17.50
CA ASP A 103 -1.91 8.92 -16.38
C ASP A 103 -2.94 7.75 -16.36
N ILE A 104 -2.85 6.90 -15.34
CA ILE A 104 -3.80 5.81 -15.11
C ILE A 104 -5.09 6.41 -14.52
N LYS A 105 -4.92 7.29 -13.54
CA LYS A 105 -6.02 7.98 -12.87
C LYS A 105 -5.54 9.22 -12.14
N THR A 106 -6.19 10.34 -12.42
CA THR A 106 -6.09 11.55 -11.59
C THR A 106 -7.15 11.49 -10.49
N LEU A 107 -6.73 11.65 -9.26
CA LEU A 107 -7.53 11.61 -8.04
C LEU A 107 -7.16 12.83 -7.19
N ASP A 108 -7.91 13.92 -7.36
CA ASP A 108 -7.76 15.16 -6.61
C ASP A 108 -6.31 15.70 -6.56
N ALA A 109 -5.60 15.51 -5.45
CA ALA A 109 -4.24 16.00 -5.25
C ALA A 109 -3.17 15.16 -5.96
N ILE A 110 -3.46 13.88 -6.24
CA ILE A 110 -2.49 12.92 -6.77
C ILE A 110 -2.83 12.42 -8.18
N GLN A 111 -1.83 11.88 -8.83
CA GLN A 111 -1.96 11.09 -10.06
C GLN A 111 -1.34 9.72 -9.84
N ILE A 112 -2.07 8.67 -10.16
CA ILE A 112 -1.52 7.32 -10.27
C ILE A 112 -1.08 7.13 -11.72
N VAL A 113 0.20 6.83 -11.91
CA VAL A 113 0.80 6.85 -13.24
C VAL A 113 1.56 5.57 -13.57
N ALA A 114 1.72 5.35 -14.88
CA ALA A 114 2.73 4.46 -15.44
C ALA A 114 3.85 5.34 -16.03
N ALA A 115 5.00 5.35 -15.38
CA ALA A 115 6.18 6.09 -15.84
C ALA A 115 7.19 5.13 -16.49
N GLN A 116 7.68 5.45 -17.68
CA GLN A 116 8.65 4.63 -18.40
C GLN A 116 9.91 4.40 -17.54
N GLY A 117 10.34 3.16 -17.43
CA GLY A 117 11.50 2.76 -16.61
C GLY A 117 11.20 2.58 -15.13
N SER A 118 10.02 2.99 -14.64
CA SER A 118 9.58 2.86 -13.26
C SER A 118 8.61 1.71 -13.06
N TYR A 119 8.07 1.57 -11.85
CA TYR A 119 7.05 0.58 -11.53
C TYR A 119 5.65 1.10 -11.82
N TYR A 120 4.74 0.20 -12.15
CA TYR A 120 3.33 0.50 -12.34
C TYR A 120 2.71 1.02 -11.04
N GLY A 121 1.88 2.06 -11.14
CA GLY A 121 1.18 2.59 -9.99
C GLY A 121 2.00 3.55 -9.13
N ASP A 122 2.98 4.24 -9.72
CA ASP A 122 3.66 5.35 -9.07
C ASP A 122 2.65 6.44 -8.73
N ILE A 123 2.77 6.97 -7.51
CA ILE A 123 1.98 8.07 -7.00
C ILE A 123 2.76 9.36 -7.25
N TYR A 124 2.20 10.25 -8.05
CA TYR A 124 2.77 11.58 -8.36
C TYR A 124 1.92 12.66 -7.71
N GLY A 125 2.58 13.65 -7.14
CA GLY A 125 1.94 14.77 -6.50
C GLY A 125 2.89 15.93 -6.29
N GLN A 126 2.35 17.05 -5.81
CA GLN A 126 3.17 18.20 -5.44
C GLN A 126 3.99 17.88 -4.19
N THR A 127 5.17 18.49 -4.12
CA THR A 127 6.13 18.33 -3.02
C THR A 127 6.53 19.72 -2.49
N PHE A 128 7.19 19.75 -1.35
CA PHE A 128 7.84 20.98 -0.90
C PHE A 128 8.87 21.45 -1.90
N LEU A 129 8.96 22.77 -2.08
CA LEU A 129 10.05 23.37 -2.80
C LEU A 129 11.34 23.28 -1.97
N ARG A 130 12.40 22.74 -2.57
CA ARG A 130 13.69 22.51 -1.90
C ARG A 130 14.84 23.19 -2.60
N VAL A 131 15.92 23.38 -1.85
CA VAL A 131 17.21 23.82 -2.41
C VAL A 131 17.77 22.67 -3.24
N THR A 132 17.96 22.93 -4.55
CA THR A 132 18.43 21.95 -5.55
C THR A 132 19.92 22.04 -5.86
N ASP A 133 20.57 23.14 -5.46
CA ASP A 133 22.00 23.31 -5.63
C ASP A 133 22.76 22.36 -4.70
N LYS A 134 23.47 21.40 -5.30
CA LYS A 134 24.22 20.37 -4.56
C LYS A 134 25.46 20.89 -3.83
N ASP A 135 25.98 22.03 -4.28
CA ASP A 135 27.15 22.67 -3.67
C ASP A 135 26.74 23.60 -2.52
N SER A 136 25.46 23.83 -2.34
CA SER A 136 24.91 24.60 -1.23
C SER A 136 24.96 23.82 0.09
N PRO A 137 25.40 24.45 1.22
CA PRO A 137 25.29 23.83 2.54
C PRO A 137 23.85 23.55 2.98
N HIS A 138 22.89 24.11 2.27
CA HIS A 138 21.45 23.95 2.50
C HIS A 138 20.77 22.97 1.54
N TYR A 139 21.55 22.20 0.76
CA TYR A 139 20.99 21.24 -0.21
C TYR A 139 19.92 20.33 0.43
N GLY A 140 18.78 20.20 -0.24
CA GLY A 140 17.65 19.38 0.18
C GLY A 140 16.75 20.00 1.25
N LYS A 141 17.13 21.11 1.90
CA LYS A 141 16.26 21.81 2.87
C LYS A 141 15.05 22.41 2.16
N VAL A 142 13.92 22.41 2.86
CA VAL A 142 12.69 23.04 2.37
C VAL A 142 12.83 24.56 2.41
N ILE A 143 12.38 25.21 1.35
CA ILE A 143 12.35 26.65 1.26
C ILE A 143 11.02 27.15 1.81
N VAL A 144 11.06 28.12 2.71
CA VAL A 144 9.88 28.84 3.21
C VAL A 144 9.82 30.26 2.66
N GLY A 145 8.61 30.82 2.66
CA GLY A 145 8.41 32.24 2.36
C GLY A 145 8.85 33.15 3.52
N ASP A 146 8.72 34.47 3.32
CA ASP A 146 8.99 35.47 4.36
C ASP A 146 8.04 35.32 5.57
N ASP A 147 6.91 34.65 5.37
CA ASP A 147 5.92 34.29 6.39
C ASP A 147 6.30 33.03 7.19
N GLY A 148 7.45 32.41 6.92
CA GLY A 148 7.91 31.17 7.55
C GLY A 148 7.19 29.90 7.11
N LEU A 149 6.23 30.01 6.17
CA LEU A 149 5.45 28.87 5.68
C LEU A 149 6.12 28.18 4.51
N PRO A 150 6.05 26.82 4.40
CA PRO A 150 6.66 26.08 3.31
C PRO A 150 6.15 26.50 1.93
N LEU A 151 7.06 26.64 0.98
CA LEU A 151 6.73 26.80 -0.43
C LEU A 151 6.53 25.44 -1.08
N ILE A 152 5.56 25.39 -1.99
CA ILE A 152 5.16 24.18 -2.71
C ILE A 152 5.69 24.24 -4.13
N SER A 153 6.23 23.11 -4.60
CA SER A 153 6.65 22.96 -6.00
C SER A 153 5.44 23.02 -6.93
N ALA A 154 5.56 23.77 -8.03
CA ALA A 154 4.53 23.78 -9.07
C ALA A 154 4.47 22.47 -9.85
N GLU A 155 5.61 21.77 -9.93
CA GLU A 155 5.72 20.50 -10.64
C GLU A 155 5.38 19.32 -9.72
N LYS A 156 4.71 18.32 -10.29
CA LYS A 156 4.46 17.05 -9.61
C LYS A 156 5.67 16.14 -9.78
N SER A 157 6.00 15.44 -8.72
CA SER A 157 7.05 14.43 -8.70
C SER A 157 6.54 13.15 -8.02
N LYS A 158 7.31 12.07 -8.14
CA LYS A 158 6.98 10.81 -7.47
C LYS A 158 7.07 10.99 -5.95
N VAL A 159 5.96 10.68 -5.26
CA VAL A 159 5.85 10.70 -3.80
C VAL A 159 5.70 9.30 -3.21
N GLY A 160 5.41 8.29 -4.02
CA GLY A 160 5.28 6.90 -3.58
C GLY A 160 4.96 5.94 -4.72
N ASN A 161 4.66 4.69 -4.37
CA ASN A 161 4.12 3.67 -5.27
C ASN A 161 3.08 2.82 -4.51
N GLN A 162 1.93 2.58 -5.14
CA GLN A 162 0.81 1.89 -4.49
C GLN A 162 1.01 0.38 -4.28
N SER A 163 1.99 -0.24 -4.94
CA SER A 163 2.18 -1.69 -4.94
C SER A 163 2.97 -2.13 -3.72
N PRO A 164 2.54 -3.16 -2.98
CA PRO A 164 3.32 -3.70 -1.89
C PRO A 164 4.65 -4.28 -2.38
N ASP A 165 5.66 -4.27 -1.52
CA ASP A 165 6.92 -4.93 -1.78
C ASP A 165 6.78 -6.44 -1.76
N TRP A 166 6.05 -6.97 -0.79
CA TRP A 166 5.70 -8.37 -0.68
C TRP A 166 4.52 -8.57 0.29
N MET A 167 3.90 -9.74 0.19
CA MET A 167 2.82 -10.16 1.08
C MET A 167 3.10 -11.55 1.65
N LEU A 168 2.65 -11.79 2.89
CA LEU A 168 2.76 -13.09 3.56
C LEU A 168 1.50 -13.37 4.36
N GLY A 169 0.88 -14.52 4.09
CA GLY A 169 -0.22 -15.06 4.90
C GLY A 169 0.27 -16.23 5.75
N LEU A 170 0.04 -16.18 7.06
CA LEU A 170 0.34 -17.27 8.00
C LEU A 170 -0.93 -17.84 8.59
N THR A 171 -1.35 -18.99 8.10
CA THR A 171 -2.50 -19.74 8.65
C THR A 171 -2.02 -20.78 9.64
N ASN A 172 -2.62 -20.78 10.82
CA ASN A 172 -2.43 -21.83 11.83
C ASN A 172 -3.75 -22.50 12.14
N SER A 173 -3.73 -23.81 12.24
CA SER A 173 -4.90 -24.63 12.55
C SER A 173 -4.56 -25.66 13.62
N PHE A 174 -5.32 -25.66 14.68
CA PHE A 174 -5.17 -26.55 15.82
C PHE A 174 -6.44 -27.39 15.99
N SER A 175 -6.29 -28.65 16.31
CA SER A 175 -7.41 -29.49 16.71
C SER A 175 -7.07 -30.34 17.95
N TYR A 176 -8.02 -30.45 18.85
CA TYR A 176 -7.90 -31.24 20.05
C TYR A 176 -9.29 -31.64 20.62
N LYS A 177 -9.55 -32.93 20.78
CA LYS A 177 -10.79 -33.49 21.39
C LYS A 177 -12.09 -32.89 20.81
N GLY A 178 -12.10 -32.67 19.48
CA GLY A 178 -13.26 -32.10 18.78
C GLY A 178 -13.23 -30.55 18.68
N PHE A 179 -12.44 -29.86 19.49
CA PHE A 179 -12.21 -28.43 19.31
C PHE A 179 -11.31 -28.18 18.11
N ASN A 180 -11.63 -27.15 17.35
CA ASN A 180 -10.86 -26.70 16.21
C ASN A 180 -10.68 -25.19 16.34
N LEU A 181 -9.44 -24.72 16.31
CA LEU A 181 -9.08 -23.30 16.29
C LEU A 181 -8.26 -23.06 15.04
N SER A 182 -8.62 -22.08 14.25
CA SER A 182 -7.77 -21.61 13.16
C SER A 182 -7.71 -20.07 13.14
N PHE A 183 -6.59 -19.53 12.69
CA PHE A 183 -6.43 -18.10 12.48
C PHE A 183 -5.45 -17.82 11.35
N LEU A 184 -5.64 -16.69 10.70
CA LEU A 184 -4.77 -16.13 9.65
C LEU A 184 -4.20 -14.80 10.12
N VAL A 185 -2.86 -14.73 10.14
CA VAL A 185 -2.14 -13.46 10.24
C VAL A 185 -1.64 -13.09 8.86
N ASP A 186 -1.99 -11.90 8.42
CA ASP A 186 -1.69 -11.35 7.10
C ASP A 186 -0.73 -10.18 7.20
N PHE A 187 0.30 -10.18 6.37
CA PHE A 187 1.35 -9.17 6.28
C PHE A 187 1.32 -8.56 4.89
N ARG A 188 1.11 -7.27 4.82
CA ARG A 188 1.35 -6.47 3.62
C ARG A 188 2.48 -5.51 3.93
N ILE A 189 3.60 -5.64 3.27
CA ILE A 189 4.79 -4.83 3.52
C ILE A 189 5.10 -3.97 2.31
N GLY A 190 5.30 -2.68 2.57
CA GLY A 190 5.54 -1.69 1.54
C GLY A 190 4.27 -1.27 0.80
N GLY A 191 4.47 -0.46 -0.22
CA GLY A 191 3.44 0.28 -0.92
C GLY A 191 3.06 1.55 -0.16
N ASP A 192 2.54 2.51 -0.90
CA ASP A 192 2.15 3.80 -0.36
C ASP A 192 0.69 4.09 -0.68
N ILE A 193 0.06 4.87 0.19
CA ILE A 193 -1.32 5.33 0.04
C ILE A 193 -1.42 6.80 0.42
N TYR A 194 -2.03 7.60 -0.44
CA TYR A 194 -2.38 8.97 -0.12
C TYR A 194 -3.71 9.00 0.64
N SER A 195 -3.77 9.71 1.76
CA SER A 195 -4.95 9.85 2.59
C SER A 195 -5.49 11.28 2.58
N ALA A 196 -6.60 11.48 1.89
CA ALA A 196 -7.38 12.71 1.94
C ALA A 196 -8.06 12.91 3.30
N THR A 197 -8.45 11.82 3.96
CA THR A 197 -9.02 11.86 5.32
C THR A 197 -8.00 12.41 6.32
N ALA A 198 -6.75 11.92 6.29
CA ALA A 198 -5.70 12.45 7.14
C ALA A 198 -5.48 13.95 6.88
N SER A 199 -5.38 14.37 5.62
CA SER A 199 -5.27 15.78 5.26
C SER A 199 -6.39 16.63 5.86
N ASN A 200 -7.63 16.20 5.71
CA ASN A 200 -8.80 16.89 6.29
C ASN A 200 -8.76 16.99 7.82
N LEU A 201 -8.31 15.92 8.50
CA LEU A 201 -8.17 15.92 9.96
C LEU A 201 -7.11 16.93 10.43
N PHE A 202 -5.98 17.02 9.73
CA PHE A 202 -4.92 17.97 10.05
C PHE A 202 -5.35 19.41 9.81
N VAL A 203 -5.93 19.71 8.65
CA VAL A 203 -6.43 21.07 8.31
C VAL A 203 -7.45 21.56 9.33
N ARG A 204 -8.35 20.68 9.77
CA ARG A 204 -9.40 21.02 10.76
C ARG A 204 -8.91 20.99 12.20
N GLY A 205 -7.63 20.69 12.45
CA GLY A 205 -7.05 20.59 13.78
C GLY A 205 -7.55 19.41 14.61
N ASN A 206 -8.15 18.40 13.97
CA ASN A 206 -8.69 17.21 14.63
C ASN A 206 -7.66 16.05 14.74
N ALA A 207 -6.53 16.17 14.04
CA ALA A 207 -5.46 15.19 14.15
C ALA A 207 -4.58 15.46 15.39
N ALA A 208 -4.16 14.40 16.08
CA ALA A 208 -3.29 14.49 17.24
C ALA A 208 -1.97 15.25 16.96
N GLY A 209 -1.43 15.11 15.73
CA GLY A 209 -0.21 15.81 15.30
C GLY A 209 -0.35 17.34 15.18
N THR A 210 -1.56 17.90 15.35
CA THR A 210 -1.77 19.36 15.40
C THR A 210 -1.55 19.94 16.79
N VAL A 211 -1.23 19.10 17.77
CA VAL A 211 -1.03 19.47 19.17
C VAL A 211 0.31 18.91 19.64
N VAL A 212 1.14 19.76 20.25
CA VAL A 212 2.43 19.36 20.82
C VAL A 212 2.38 19.62 22.33
N ASN A 213 2.65 18.59 23.14
CA ASN A 213 2.60 18.66 24.62
C ASN A 213 1.26 19.21 25.18
N GLY A 214 0.14 18.93 24.50
CA GLY A 214 -1.18 19.39 24.91
C GLY A 214 -1.54 20.82 24.48
N GLU A 215 -0.64 21.50 23.77
CA GLU A 215 -0.80 22.89 23.35
C GLU A 215 -0.54 23.09 21.85
N ARG A 216 -1.00 24.23 21.33
CA ARG A 216 -0.76 24.66 19.93
C ARG A 216 0.06 25.96 19.94
N GLN A 217 1.28 25.85 20.48
CA GLN A 217 2.24 26.97 20.51
C GLN A 217 2.80 27.22 19.10
N ASP A 218 3.16 28.48 18.85
CA ASP A 218 3.89 28.85 17.66
C ASP A 218 5.24 28.11 17.59
N PHE A 219 5.64 27.72 16.40
CA PHE A 219 6.91 26.99 16.19
C PHE A 219 7.60 27.47 14.89
N VAL A 220 8.90 27.31 14.85
CA VAL A 220 9.67 27.48 13.61
C VAL A 220 9.67 26.13 12.88
N VAL A 221 9.27 26.13 11.60
CA VAL A 221 9.28 24.90 10.81
C VAL A 221 10.71 24.36 10.75
N PRO A 222 10.96 23.15 11.22
CA PRO A 222 12.32 22.63 11.36
C PRO A 222 12.94 22.30 9.98
N ASN A 223 14.28 22.42 9.92
CA ASN A 223 15.05 22.07 8.72
C ASN A 223 14.62 22.84 7.45
N THR A 224 14.37 24.14 7.61
CA THR A 224 13.92 25.01 6.54
C THR A 224 14.79 26.24 6.38
N VAL A 225 14.78 26.85 5.19
CA VAL A 225 15.56 28.03 4.84
C VAL A 225 14.70 29.09 4.15
N VAL A 226 15.08 30.33 4.33
CA VAL A 226 14.52 31.49 3.62
C VAL A 226 15.48 31.93 2.52
N ARG A 227 14.98 32.37 1.36
CA ARG A 227 15.79 33.01 0.33
C ARG A 227 16.16 34.43 0.78
N LYS A 228 17.46 34.75 0.80
CA LYS A 228 17.96 36.09 1.16
C LYS A 228 19.20 36.41 0.39
N ASP A 229 19.26 37.63 -0.19
CA ASP A 229 20.42 38.20 -0.87
C ASP A 229 21.03 37.27 -1.94
N GLY A 230 20.17 36.54 -2.67
CA GLY A 230 20.60 35.60 -3.70
C GLY A 230 21.07 34.23 -3.19
N GLY A 231 21.04 34.01 -1.88
CA GLY A 231 21.39 32.76 -1.21
C GLY A 231 20.25 32.20 -0.31
N TYR A 232 20.64 31.44 0.69
CA TYR A 232 19.73 30.85 1.67
C TYR A 232 20.27 31.07 3.08
N VAL A 233 19.37 31.35 4.02
CA VAL A 233 19.66 31.44 5.45
C VAL A 233 18.69 30.53 6.24
N GLU A 234 19.10 30.09 7.42
CA GLU A 234 18.23 29.28 8.30
C GLU A 234 16.95 30.06 8.62
N ASN A 235 15.82 29.37 8.57
CA ASN A 235 14.54 29.94 8.96
C ASN A 235 14.49 30.17 10.49
N ASN A 236 14.02 31.33 10.90
CA ASN A 236 13.77 31.66 12.31
C ASN A 236 12.40 32.31 12.52
N VAL A 237 11.53 32.27 11.50
CA VAL A 237 10.19 32.86 11.54
C VAL A 237 9.21 31.87 12.16
N PRO A 238 8.58 32.20 13.31
CA PRO A 238 7.58 31.33 13.92
C PRO A 238 6.27 31.37 13.13
N VAL A 239 5.59 30.25 13.10
CA VAL A 239 4.27 30.07 12.47
C VAL A 239 3.32 29.42 13.45
N THR A 240 2.03 29.71 13.34
CA THR A 240 1.00 29.00 14.09
C THR A 240 0.76 27.61 13.50
N HIS A 241 0.33 26.66 14.34
CA HIS A 241 -0.10 25.35 13.85
C HIS A 241 -1.23 25.47 12.83
N GLN A 242 -2.16 26.41 13.02
CA GLN A 242 -3.26 26.65 12.07
C GLN A 242 -2.71 27.04 10.70
N ASN A 243 -1.89 28.09 10.62
CA ASN A 243 -1.37 28.57 9.33
C ASN A 243 -0.55 27.49 8.60
N TYR A 244 0.25 26.72 9.37
CA TYR A 244 1.05 25.63 8.82
C TYR A 244 0.16 24.53 8.21
N TRP A 245 -0.81 24.03 8.97
CA TRP A 245 -1.67 22.94 8.50
C TRP A 245 -2.66 23.39 7.42
N GLU A 246 -3.14 24.64 7.45
CA GLU A 246 -3.92 25.21 6.36
C GLU A 246 -3.10 25.32 5.08
N ARG A 247 -1.82 25.75 5.17
CA ARG A 247 -0.93 25.85 4.02
C ARG A 247 -0.72 24.49 3.34
N ILE A 248 -0.37 23.46 4.07
CA ILE A 248 -0.05 22.15 3.50
C ILE A 248 -1.27 21.28 3.27
N GLY A 249 -2.32 21.45 4.04
CA GLY A 249 -3.54 20.66 3.93
C GLY A 249 -4.55 21.18 2.90
N SER A 250 -4.41 22.46 2.46
CA SER A 250 -5.26 23.05 1.43
C SER A 250 -4.59 23.10 0.06
N THR A 251 -3.44 22.47 -0.11
CA THR A 251 -2.75 22.40 -1.40
C THR A 251 -3.53 21.49 -2.35
N GLY A 252 -3.99 22.05 -3.46
CA GLY A 252 -5.02 21.42 -4.28
C GLY A 252 -6.35 21.36 -3.52
N ASN A 253 -7.09 20.29 -3.66
CA ASN A 253 -8.38 20.11 -2.96
C ASN A 253 -8.24 19.39 -1.61
N TYR A 254 -7.16 18.63 -1.39
CA TYR A 254 -7.02 17.67 -0.28
C TYR A 254 -5.66 17.67 0.41
N GLY A 255 -4.80 18.64 0.11
CA GLY A 255 -3.52 18.78 0.78
C GLY A 255 -2.31 18.26 0.01
N LEU A 256 -1.12 18.54 0.55
CA LEU A 256 0.16 18.26 -0.08
C LEU A 256 0.48 16.76 -0.13
N PRO A 257 0.55 16.15 -1.32
CA PRO A 257 0.77 14.71 -1.46
C PRO A 257 2.00 14.17 -0.74
N GLU A 258 3.10 14.91 -0.73
CA GLU A 258 4.31 14.49 -0.02
C GLU A 258 4.09 14.27 1.49
N VAL A 259 3.18 15.02 2.11
CA VAL A 259 2.93 14.95 3.56
C VAL A 259 1.88 13.88 3.89
N PHE A 260 0.90 13.71 3.01
CA PHE A 260 -0.24 12.84 3.27
C PHE A 260 -0.20 11.52 2.50
N THR A 261 0.95 11.19 1.89
CA THR A 261 1.25 9.85 1.40
C THR A 261 1.99 9.08 2.48
N TYR A 262 1.41 7.96 2.89
CA TYR A 262 1.90 7.12 3.99
C TYR A 262 2.28 5.74 3.48
N ASP A 263 3.24 5.11 4.15
CA ASP A 263 3.55 3.70 3.97
C ASP A 263 2.32 2.86 4.37
N ALA A 264 1.82 2.04 3.44
CA ALA A 264 0.65 1.19 3.60
C ALA A 264 0.96 -0.15 4.28
N THR A 265 2.18 -0.33 4.80
CA THR A 265 2.56 -1.51 5.56
C THR A 265 1.55 -1.77 6.68
N ASN A 266 1.03 -2.99 6.72
CA ASN A 266 0.16 -3.40 7.81
C ASN A 266 0.27 -4.90 8.10
N ILE A 267 0.00 -5.27 9.36
CA ILE A 267 -0.07 -6.65 9.84
C ILE A 267 -1.40 -6.82 10.54
N ARG A 268 -2.16 -7.87 10.17
CA ARG A 268 -3.51 -8.11 10.70
C ARG A 268 -3.72 -9.54 11.14
N LEU A 269 -4.48 -9.69 12.21
CA LEU A 269 -5.22 -10.92 12.45
C LEU A 269 -6.50 -10.86 11.60
N ARG A 270 -6.44 -11.50 10.41
CA ARG A 270 -7.49 -11.40 9.38
C ARG A 270 -8.77 -12.11 9.77
N ASN A 271 -8.62 -13.30 10.31
CA ASN A 271 -9.74 -14.07 10.84
C ASN A 271 -9.30 -14.97 11.98
N ILE A 272 -10.27 -15.35 12.81
CA ILE A 272 -10.17 -16.40 13.80
C ILE A 272 -11.46 -17.22 13.75
N THR A 273 -11.32 -18.53 13.73
CA THR A 273 -12.44 -19.46 13.75
C THR A 273 -12.27 -20.43 14.92
N LEU A 274 -13.27 -20.50 15.76
CA LEU A 274 -13.37 -21.51 16.81
C LEU A 274 -14.55 -22.43 16.50
N GLY A 275 -14.31 -23.73 16.47
CA GLY A 275 -15.31 -24.74 16.19
C GLY A 275 -15.26 -25.91 17.14
N TYR A 276 -16.36 -26.66 17.19
CA TYR A 276 -16.45 -27.94 17.89
C TYR A 276 -17.17 -28.98 17.03
N THR A 277 -16.48 -30.09 16.81
CA THR A 277 -17.03 -31.25 16.10
C THR A 277 -17.49 -32.29 17.12
N PHE A 278 -18.79 -32.51 17.16
CA PHE A 278 -19.39 -33.51 18.08
C PHE A 278 -18.99 -34.92 17.67
N ASN A 279 -18.53 -35.70 18.63
CA ASN A 279 -18.19 -37.09 18.36
C ASN A 279 -19.45 -37.92 18.17
N ARG A 280 -19.31 -39.07 17.50
CA ARG A 280 -20.45 -39.97 17.19
C ARG A 280 -21.17 -40.50 18.43
N ALA A 281 -20.47 -40.62 19.57
CA ALA A 281 -21.08 -41.09 20.82
C ALA A 281 -22.08 -40.06 21.38
N MET A 282 -21.77 -38.75 21.25
CA MET A 282 -22.67 -37.67 21.66
C MET A 282 -23.93 -37.61 20.80
N LEU A 283 -23.83 -38.02 19.53
CA LEU A 283 -24.91 -37.91 18.54
C LEU A 283 -25.83 -39.15 18.50
N LYS A 284 -25.52 -40.22 19.25
CA LYS A 284 -26.25 -41.51 19.18
C LYS A 284 -27.77 -41.42 19.39
N LYS A 285 -28.23 -40.43 20.16
CA LYS A 285 -29.66 -40.19 20.43
C LYS A 285 -30.28 -39.06 19.62
N THR A 286 -29.59 -38.61 18.59
CA THR A 286 -30.04 -37.54 17.69
C THR A 286 -30.17 -38.05 16.26
N PRO A 287 -30.94 -37.40 15.39
CA PRO A 287 -31.00 -37.76 13.98
C PRO A 287 -29.72 -37.42 13.21
N PHE A 288 -28.75 -36.77 13.83
CA PHE A 288 -27.54 -36.28 13.17
C PHE A 288 -26.43 -37.34 13.17
N GLN A 289 -25.85 -37.61 12.01
CA GLN A 289 -24.68 -38.46 11.86
C GLN A 289 -23.38 -37.71 12.14
N ARG A 290 -23.36 -36.39 11.86
CA ARG A 290 -22.25 -35.47 12.07
C ARG A 290 -22.80 -34.08 12.38
N LEU A 291 -22.26 -33.44 13.39
CA LEU A 291 -22.56 -32.07 13.76
C LEU A 291 -21.25 -31.31 14.03
N ASN A 292 -21.11 -30.16 13.40
CA ASN A 292 -20.05 -29.22 13.68
C ASN A 292 -20.68 -27.84 13.92
N LEU A 293 -20.29 -27.18 14.98
CA LEU A 293 -20.65 -25.80 15.27
C LEU A 293 -19.38 -24.95 15.24
N SER A 294 -19.41 -23.84 14.54
CA SER A 294 -18.26 -22.91 14.49
C SER A 294 -18.72 -21.46 14.51
N ALA A 295 -17.88 -20.62 15.09
CA ALA A 295 -17.98 -19.17 15.07
C ALA A 295 -16.72 -18.60 14.42
N THR A 296 -16.90 -17.68 13.49
CA THR A 296 -15.81 -16.99 12.79
C THR A 296 -15.94 -15.50 13.00
N CYS A 297 -14.83 -14.86 13.35
CA CYS A 297 -14.68 -13.42 13.35
C CYS A 297 -13.69 -13.02 12.28
N ASN A 298 -14.04 -12.04 11.45
CA ASN A 298 -13.19 -11.51 10.40
C ASN A 298 -12.73 -10.09 10.75
N ASN A 299 -11.57 -9.65 10.22
CA ASN A 299 -10.94 -8.36 10.49
C ASN A 299 -10.80 -8.10 11.99
N VAL A 300 -10.24 -9.09 12.70
CA VAL A 300 -10.25 -9.16 14.17
C VAL A 300 -9.42 -8.06 14.80
N TRP A 301 -8.22 -7.85 14.28
CA TRP A 301 -7.28 -6.91 14.88
C TRP A 301 -6.21 -6.47 13.87
N MET A 302 -5.99 -5.16 13.81
CA MET A 302 -4.85 -4.55 13.14
C MET A 302 -3.68 -4.49 14.14
N ILE A 303 -2.71 -5.40 13.98
CA ILE A 303 -1.58 -5.55 14.90
C ILE A 303 -0.58 -4.41 14.71
N HIS A 304 -0.34 -4.04 13.43
CA HIS A 304 0.56 -2.96 13.05
C HIS A 304 0.04 -2.22 11.82
N TYR A 305 0.23 -0.90 11.79
CA TYR A 305 -0.08 -0.04 10.64
C TYR A 305 0.63 1.32 10.81
N ASN A 306 0.93 1.97 9.69
CA ASN A 306 1.61 3.28 9.66
C ASN A 306 0.65 4.43 9.37
N LEU A 307 -0.53 4.16 8.83
CA LEU A 307 -1.52 5.18 8.52
C LEU A 307 -2.26 5.65 9.79
N PRO A 308 -2.26 6.95 10.15
CA PRO A 308 -2.81 7.42 11.42
C PRO A 308 -4.33 7.32 11.46
N GLY A 309 -4.85 6.32 12.21
CA GLY A 309 -6.28 6.20 12.51
C GLY A 309 -7.19 5.76 11.34
N ILE A 310 -6.60 5.35 10.23
CA ILE A 310 -7.29 4.94 9.01
C ILE A 310 -6.80 3.56 8.59
N ASP A 311 -7.70 2.73 8.09
CA ASP A 311 -7.33 1.41 7.57
C ASP A 311 -6.57 1.56 6.23
N PRO A 312 -5.31 1.07 6.12
CA PRO A 312 -4.53 1.11 4.88
C PRO A 312 -5.18 0.37 3.69
N GLU A 313 -6.19 -0.46 3.93
CA GLU A 313 -6.97 -1.13 2.87
C GLU A 313 -8.28 -0.41 2.53
N SER A 314 -8.57 0.73 3.17
CA SER A 314 -9.71 1.58 2.86
C SER A 314 -9.46 2.37 1.57
N VAL A 315 -9.59 1.70 0.43
CA VAL A 315 -9.32 2.28 -0.89
C VAL A 315 -10.60 2.84 -1.49
N SER A 316 -10.60 4.13 -1.83
CA SER A 316 -11.78 4.81 -2.41
C SER A 316 -12.01 4.49 -3.88
N ALA A 317 -10.97 4.19 -4.65
CA ALA A 317 -11.03 3.98 -6.09
C ALA A 317 -11.14 2.49 -6.46
N THR A 318 -12.20 1.81 -5.99
CA THR A 318 -12.38 0.34 -6.15
C THR A 318 -12.65 -0.12 -7.60
N ASN A 319 -13.04 0.79 -8.49
CA ASN A 319 -13.36 0.47 -9.90
C ASN A 319 -12.19 0.68 -10.87
N THR A 320 -11.01 0.95 -10.36
CA THR A 320 -9.81 1.25 -11.15
C THR A 320 -8.60 0.53 -10.57
N ASN A 321 -7.52 0.47 -11.37
CA ASN A 321 -6.24 -0.04 -10.88
C ASN A 321 -5.49 1.00 -10.01
N ALA A 322 -6.15 2.07 -9.58
CA ALA A 322 -5.61 3.14 -8.74
C ALA A 322 -5.99 2.87 -7.27
N THR A 323 -5.19 2.09 -6.57
CA THR A 323 -5.44 1.68 -5.18
C THR A 323 -4.66 2.52 -4.15
N GLY A 324 -3.86 3.48 -4.60
CA GLY A 324 -3.03 4.34 -3.76
C GLY A 324 -3.74 5.58 -3.21
N PHE A 325 -5.07 5.58 -3.11
CA PHE A 325 -5.86 6.74 -2.66
C PHE A 325 -6.96 6.32 -1.68
N GLU A 326 -7.01 7.01 -0.56
CA GLU A 326 -8.06 6.89 0.46
C GLU A 326 -8.77 8.24 0.65
N ASN A 327 -10.09 8.22 0.70
CA ASN A 327 -10.94 9.34 1.06
C ASN A 327 -12.20 8.76 1.72
N GLY A 328 -12.23 8.74 3.05
CA GLY A 328 -13.30 8.18 3.86
C GLY A 328 -14.48 9.12 4.05
#